data_f720408e07bb8406f3417bb8176a11cb
#
_entry.id   f720408e07bb8406f3417bb8176a11cb
#
_cell.length_a   1.000
_cell.length_b   1.000
_cell.length_c   1.000
_cell.angle_alpha   90.00
_cell.angle_beta   90.00
_cell.angle_gamma   90.00
#
_symmetry.space_group_name_H-M   'P 1'
#
loop_
_entity.id
_entity.type
_entity.pdbx_description
1 polymer ?
#
loop_
_entity_poly.entity_id
_entity_poly.type
_entity_poly.pdbx_seq_one_letter_code
_entity_poly.pdbx_strand_id
1 'polypeptide(L)'
;MSARHPIISVTGSSGAGTTSVRNTFEQIFRREDVRAVFIEGDGFHAFDRDTMRAMMAREPTLSHFAPRANLLPELEAVFRSYAENGTGRTRHYAHDQHDARAYGIPEGSFSEWEAFPPDSDLLFYEGLHGCVADPDVDIARYADLKIGVVPVINLEWIQKLHRDRSFRGYSTDAVTDVILRRMPDYVQTICPQFSFTDINFQRVPTVDTSNPFIARWIPTADESLVVIRFKDPKGIDFSYLVSMIHDSFMSRANSIVIPGGKLDLAMQLILTPMIMQLVERRRRLA
;
A
#
# COMPACT_ATOMS: atom_id res chain seq x y z
N MET A 1 14.89 -13.89 -3.57
CA MET A 1 14.06 -13.49 -4.72
C MET A 1 13.74 -14.73 -5.56
N SER A 2 12.47 -15.05 -5.74
CA SER A 2 12.04 -16.20 -6.52
C SER A 2 11.87 -15.79 -7.99
N ALA A 3 12.68 -16.34 -8.87
CA ALA A 3 12.52 -16.06 -10.31
C ALA A 3 11.27 -16.73 -10.92
N ARG A 4 10.71 -17.75 -10.23
CA ARG A 4 9.53 -18.49 -10.69
C ARG A 4 8.20 -17.93 -10.20
N HIS A 5 8.19 -17.34 -9.02
CA HIS A 5 6.97 -16.85 -8.34
C HIS A 5 7.22 -15.45 -7.79
N PRO A 6 7.27 -14.43 -8.68
CA PRO A 6 7.60 -13.07 -8.26
C PRO A 6 6.49 -12.46 -7.40
N ILE A 7 6.92 -11.62 -6.45
CA ILE A 7 6.05 -10.91 -5.51
C ILE A 7 6.26 -9.41 -5.65
N ILE A 8 5.17 -8.68 -5.85
CA ILE A 8 5.12 -7.22 -5.78
C ILE A 8 4.43 -6.83 -4.49
N SER A 9 5.10 -6.03 -3.68
CA SER A 9 4.55 -5.53 -2.42
C SER A 9 4.41 -4.02 -2.42
N VAL A 10 3.20 -3.54 -2.22
CA VAL A 10 2.90 -2.11 -2.02
C VAL A 10 2.60 -1.89 -0.54
N THR A 11 3.40 -1.03 0.10
CA THR A 11 3.21 -0.65 1.50
C THR A 11 2.88 0.82 1.64
N GLY A 12 1.90 1.11 2.50
CA GLY A 12 1.46 2.48 2.79
C GLY A 12 0.23 2.49 3.67
N SER A 13 -0.04 3.63 4.32
CA SER A 13 -1.25 3.78 5.10
C SER A 13 -2.47 4.04 4.20
N SER A 14 -3.66 3.69 4.65
CA SER A 14 -4.91 3.84 3.91
C SER A 14 -5.25 5.29 3.52
N GLY A 15 -4.59 6.28 4.11
CA GLY A 15 -4.71 7.69 3.75
C GLY A 15 -3.68 8.17 2.73
N ALA A 16 -2.72 7.34 2.35
CA ALA A 16 -1.62 7.74 1.45
C ALA A 16 -1.98 7.66 -0.05
N GLY A 17 -3.13 7.08 -0.41
CA GLY A 17 -3.57 6.93 -1.81
C GLY A 17 -3.27 5.55 -2.42
N THR A 18 -3.18 4.53 -1.60
CA THR A 18 -2.90 3.14 -2.03
C THR A 18 -3.95 2.59 -3.00
N THR A 19 -5.20 3.01 -2.89
CA THR A 19 -6.27 2.63 -3.84
C THR A 19 -5.98 3.07 -5.28
N SER A 20 -5.44 4.28 -5.49
CA SER A 20 -5.04 4.73 -6.83
C SER A 20 -3.90 3.87 -7.38
N VAL A 21 -2.96 3.48 -6.52
CA VAL A 21 -1.86 2.58 -6.88
C VAL A 21 -2.41 1.22 -7.32
N ARG A 22 -3.30 0.62 -6.53
CA ARG A 22 -3.95 -0.65 -6.86
C ARG A 22 -4.65 -0.59 -8.22
N ASN A 23 -5.47 0.44 -8.46
CA ASN A 23 -6.18 0.60 -9.73
C ASN A 23 -5.23 0.66 -10.93
N THR A 24 -4.09 1.34 -10.80
CA THR A 24 -3.07 1.41 -11.85
C THR A 24 -2.45 0.02 -12.09
N PHE A 25 -2.15 -0.75 -11.04
CA PHE A 25 -1.66 -2.12 -11.20
C PHE A 25 -2.67 -3.03 -11.88
N GLU A 26 -3.94 -2.97 -11.49
CA GLU A 26 -5.02 -3.73 -12.13
C GLU A 26 -5.15 -3.41 -13.63
N GLN A 27 -5.00 -2.13 -14.01
CA GLN A 27 -4.99 -1.71 -15.42
C GLN A 27 -3.78 -2.27 -16.17
N ILE A 28 -2.58 -2.20 -15.57
CA ILE A 28 -1.36 -2.78 -16.16
C ILE A 28 -1.53 -4.29 -16.34
N PHE A 29 -1.95 -5.01 -15.29
CA PHE A 29 -2.11 -6.47 -15.35
C PHE A 29 -3.11 -6.89 -16.44
N ARG A 30 -4.24 -6.18 -16.54
CA ARG A 30 -5.25 -6.45 -17.59
C ARG A 30 -4.70 -6.19 -18.99
N ARG A 31 -3.97 -5.08 -19.18
CA ARG A 31 -3.42 -4.72 -20.49
C ARG A 31 -2.32 -5.67 -20.94
N GLU A 32 -1.49 -6.12 -20.01
CA GLU A 32 -0.32 -6.96 -20.31
C GLU A 32 -0.62 -8.48 -20.15
N ASP A 33 -1.88 -8.86 -19.97
CA ASP A 33 -2.32 -10.26 -19.77
C ASP A 33 -1.54 -10.95 -18.64
N VAL A 34 -1.48 -10.31 -17.48
CA VAL A 34 -0.80 -10.81 -16.28
C VAL A 34 -1.84 -11.32 -15.28
N ARG A 35 -1.75 -12.60 -14.93
CA ARG A 35 -2.61 -13.24 -13.93
C ARG A 35 -2.02 -13.05 -12.53
N ALA A 36 -2.43 -12.01 -11.85
CA ALA A 36 -1.99 -11.70 -10.49
C ALA A 36 -2.91 -12.28 -9.43
N VAL A 37 -2.33 -12.84 -8.37
CA VAL A 37 -3.04 -13.08 -7.10
C VAL A 37 -3.00 -11.80 -6.29
N PHE A 38 -4.16 -11.31 -5.87
CA PHE A 38 -4.27 -10.11 -5.06
C PHE A 38 -4.41 -10.47 -3.59
N ILE A 39 -3.61 -9.83 -2.74
CA ILE A 39 -3.74 -9.87 -1.28
C ILE A 39 -3.97 -8.46 -0.77
N GLU A 40 -5.06 -8.29 -0.03
CA GLU A 40 -5.33 -7.10 0.76
C GLU A 40 -4.80 -7.30 2.17
N GLY A 41 -3.94 -6.37 2.63
CA GLY A 41 -3.32 -6.46 3.95
C GLY A 41 -4.32 -6.50 5.10
N ASP A 42 -5.49 -5.88 4.93
CA ASP A 42 -6.55 -5.88 5.94
C ASP A 42 -7.15 -7.28 6.19
N GLY A 43 -7.02 -8.21 5.24
CA GLY A 43 -7.32 -9.62 5.45
C GLY A 43 -6.40 -10.30 6.49
N PHE A 44 -5.27 -9.69 6.81
CA PHE A 44 -4.32 -10.20 7.81
C PHE A 44 -4.41 -9.48 9.16
N HIS A 45 -5.46 -8.70 9.43
CA HIS A 45 -5.73 -8.25 10.80
C HIS A 45 -5.99 -9.44 11.72
N ALA A 46 -5.50 -9.37 12.95
CA ALA A 46 -5.68 -10.42 13.96
C ALA A 46 -7.09 -10.41 14.56
N PHE A 47 -7.77 -9.27 14.55
CA PHE A 47 -9.05 -9.04 15.20
C PHE A 47 -10.07 -8.47 14.21
N ASP A 48 -11.29 -8.98 14.28
CA ASP A 48 -12.44 -8.36 13.64
C ASP A 48 -12.77 -6.99 14.28
N ARG A 49 -13.73 -6.26 13.72
CA ARG A 49 -14.06 -4.90 14.18
C ARG A 49 -14.47 -4.84 15.64
N ASP A 50 -15.30 -5.78 16.08
CA ASP A 50 -15.87 -5.74 17.44
C ASP A 50 -14.82 -6.19 18.46
N THR A 51 -14.06 -7.23 18.15
CA THR A 51 -12.93 -7.68 18.97
C THR A 51 -11.87 -6.58 19.08
N MET A 52 -11.50 -5.94 17.95
CA MET A 52 -10.53 -4.84 17.97
C MET A 52 -11.00 -3.66 18.81
N ARG A 53 -12.30 -3.32 18.74
CA ARG A 53 -12.90 -2.27 19.58
C ARG A 53 -12.82 -2.63 21.08
N ALA A 54 -13.14 -3.87 21.42
CA ALA A 54 -13.03 -4.35 22.81
C ALA A 54 -11.59 -4.36 23.32
N MET A 55 -10.64 -4.78 22.48
CA MET A 55 -9.21 -4.75 22.81
C MET A 55 -8.68 -3.33 23.01
N MET A 56 -9.03 -2.39 22.12
CA MET A 56 -8.65 -0.98 22.27
C MET A 56 -9.24 -0.30 23.52
N ALA A 57 -10.39 -0.75 24.01
CA ALA A 57 -10.97 -0.25 25.26
C ALA A 57 -10.15 -0.71 26.49
N ARG A 58 -9.52 -1.89 26.43
CA ARG A 58 -8.66 -2.44 27.50
C ARG A 58 -7.21 -1.95 27.40
N GLU A 59 -6.73 -1.75 26.18
CA GLU A 59 -5.37 -1.34 25.86
C GLU A 59 -5.40 -0.06 25.01
N PRO A 60 -5.39 1.13 25.63
CA PRO A 60 -5.49 2.39 24.91
C PRO A 60 -4.38 2.66 23.89
N THR A 61 -3.23 1.97 24.00
CA THR A 61 -2.10 2.07 23.07
C THR A 61 -2.22 1.14 21.87
N LEU A 62 -3.16 0.20 21.86
CA LEU A 62 -3.33 -0.71 20.73
C LEU A 62 -3.88 0.04 19.52
N SER A 63 -3.26 -0.16 18.38
CA SER A 63 -3.73 0.38 17.10
C SER A 63 -3.73 -0.68 16.01
N HIS A 64 -4.43 -0.43 14.91
CA HIS A 64 -4.36 -1.30 13.71
C HIS A 64 -2.97 -1.32 13.06
N PHE A 65 -2.10 -0.37 13.38
CA PHE A 65 -0.72 -0.33 12.87
C PHE A 65 0.23 -1.20 13.69
N ALA A 66 -0.19 -1.59 14.91
CA ALA A 66 0.63 -2.41 15.80
C ALA A 66 0.86 -3.82 15.20
N PRO A 67 2.09 -4.36 15.27
CA PRO A 67 2.38 -5.73 14.83
C PRO A 67 1.44 -6.77 15.46
N ARG A 68 1.14 -6.64 16.76
CA ARG A 68 0.25 -7.56 17.50
C ARG A 68 -1.23 -7.50 17.10
N ALA A 69 -1.64 -6.47 16.36
CA ALA A 69 -2.98 -6.37 15.79
C ALA A 69 -3.08 -7.02 14.40
N ASN A 70 -1.98 -7.63 13.93
CA ASN A 70 -1.86 -8.20 12.60
C ASN A 70 -1.21 -9.58 12.65
N LEU A 71 -1.59 -10.45 11.73
CA LEU A 71 -1.05 -11.80 11.57
C LEU A 71 0.23 -11.75 10.72
N LEU A 72 1.27 -11.05 11.20
CA LEU A 72 2.50 -10.85 10.42
C LEU A 72 3.27 -12.15 10.16
N PRO A 73 3.38 -13.10 11.10
CA PRO A 73 4.00 -14.41 10.83
C PRO A 73 3.26 -15.19 9.73
N GLU A 74 1.93 -15.14 9.71
CA GLU A 74 1.10 -15.78 8.68
C GLU A 74 1.29 -15.09 7.32
N LEU A 75 1.37 -13.77 7.31
CA LEU A 75 1.66 -13.01 6.08
C LEU A 75 3.04 -13.36 5.54
N GLU A 76 4.06 -13.42 6.39
CA GLU A 76 5.40 -13.89 5.99
C GLU A 76 5.37 -15.32 5.45
N ALA A 77 4.63 -16.23 6.11
CA ALA A 77 4.50 -17.60 5.65
C ALA A 77 3.85 -17.70 4.26
N VAL A 78 2.85 -16.85 3.98
CA VAL A 78 2.22 -16.75 2.65
C VAL A 78 3.22 -16.24 1.60
N PHE A 79 3.97 -15.18 1.90
CA PHE A 79 5.00 -14.67 0.99
C PHE A 79 6.07 -15.72 0.70
N ARG A 80 6.54 -16.42 1.72
CA ARG A 80 7.51 -17.50 1.59
C ARG A 80 6.96 -18.65 0.74
N SER A 81 5.77 -19.15 1.06
CA SER A 81 5.13 -20.26 0.33
C SER A 81 4.93 -19.89 -1.15
N TYR A 82 4.47 -18.67 -1.42
CA TYR A 82 4.33 -18.21 -2.79
C TYR A 82 5.66 -18.10 -3.52
N ALA A 83 6.68 -17.52 -2.90
CA ALA A 83 8.01 -17.41 -3.48
C ALA A 83 8.63 -18.78 -3.82
N GLU A 84 8.36 -19.80 -3.00
CA GLU A 84 8.89 -21.15 -3.17
C GLU A 84 8.09 -21.99 -4.18
N ASN A 85 6.74 -21.93 -4.08
CA ASN A 85 5.86 -22.91 -4.72
C ASN A 85 4.72 -22.29 -5.54
N GLY A 86 4.54 -20.96 -5.54
CA GLY A 86 3.39 -20.30 -6.17
C GLY A 86 2.06 -20.54 -5.45
N THR A 87 2.09 -21.00 -4.20
CA THR A 87 0.90 -21.35 -3.40
C THR A 87 0.75 -20.48 -2.19
N GLY A 88 -0.48 -20.38 -1.69
CA GLY A 88 -0.79 -19.63 -0.48
C GLY A 88 -2.29 -19.56 -0.25
N ARG A 89 -2.69 -18.72 0.70
CA ARG A 89 -4.09 -18.47 1.01
C ARG A 89 -4.30 -17.01 1.37
N THR A 90 -5.49 -16.52 1.12
CA THR A 90 -5.94 -15.18 1.51
C THR A 90 -7.33 -15.25 2.11
N ARG A 91 -7.75 -14.19 2.76
CA ARG A 91 -9.14 -13.95 3.15
C ARG A 91 -9.45 -12.47 2.97
N HIS A 92 -10.72 -12.13 2.90
CA HIS A 92 -11.21 -10.77 2.74
C HIS A 92 -11.72 -10.21 4.06
N TYR A 93 -11.59 -8.90 4.22
CA TYR A 93 -12.18 -8.16 5.33
C TYR A 93 -13.29 -7.24 4.79
N ALA A 94 -14.50 -7.34 5.31
CA ALA A 94 -15.61 -6.49 4.89
C ALA A 94 -15.59 -5.13 5.61
N HIS A 95 -15.18 -4.08 4.92
CA HIS A 95 -15.11 -2.73 5.48
C HIS A 95 -16.48 -2.08 5.65
N ASP A 96 -17.41 -2.38 4.76
CA ASP A 96 -18.72 -1.78 4.70
C ASP A 96 -19.78 -2.76 4.17
N GLN A 97 -21.01 -2.27 3.97
CA GLN A 97 -22.11 -3.10 3.46
C GLN A 97 -21.90 -3.58 2.02
N HIS A 98 -21.11 -2.86 1.21
CA HIS A 98 -20.82 -3.29 -0.16
C HIS A 98 -19.93 -4.55 -0.12
N ASP A 99 -18.84 -4.51 0.64
CA ASP A 99 -17.95 -5.64 0.83
C ASP A 99 -18.66 -6.82 1.49
N ALA A 100 -19.47 -6.54 2.53
CA ALA A 100 -20.26 -7.55 3.21
C ALA A 100 -21.17 -8.34 2.25
N ARG A 101 -21.81 -7.66 1.30
CA ARG A 101 -22.62 -8.31 0.26
C ARG A 101 -21.78 -9.05 -0.76
N ALA A 102 -20.64 -8.48 -1.17
CA ALA A 102 -19.76 -9.08 -2.17
C ALA A 102 -19.15 -10.40 -1.67
N TYR A 103 -18.75 -10.44 -0.39
CA TYR A 103 -18.13 -11.61 0.22
C TYR A 103 -19.11 -12.54 0.96
N GLY A 104 -20.38 -12.14 1.12
CA GLY A 104 -21.39 -12.93 1.83
C GLY A 104 -21.11 -13.07 3.34
N ILE A 105 -20.48 -12.07 3.97
CA ILE A 105 -20.08 -12.06 5.39
C ILE A 105 -20.61 -10.79 6.09
N PRO A 106 -20.69 -10.76 7.42
CA PRO A 106 -21.03 -9.54 8.15
C PRO A 106 -20.02 -8.41 7.96
N GLU A 107 -20.49 -7.16 7.97
CA GLU A 107 -19.62 -6.00 8.00
C GLU A 107 -18.69 -6.03 9.22
N GLY A 108 -17.39 -5.74 9.00
CA GLY A 108 -16.38 -5.75 10.05
C GLY A 108 -15.82 -7.12 10.39
N SER A 109 -16.16 -8.16 9.63
CA SER A 109 -15.67 -9.52 9.80
C SER A 109 -14.79 -10.00 8.64
N PHE A 110 -14.25 -11.22 8.76
CA PHE A 110 -13.42 -11.86 7.76
C PHE A 110 -14.18 -12.99 7.05
N SER A 111 -13.84 -13.20 5.77
CA SER A 111 -14.19 -14.43 5.08
C SER A 111 -13.39 -15.63 5.60
N GLU A 112 -13.78 -16.84 5.20
CA GLU A 112 -12.90 -18.02 5.34
C GLU A 112 -11.63 -17.85 4.53
N TRP A 113 -10.59 -18.61 4.90
CA TRP A 113 -9.34 -18.64 4.17
C TRP A 113 -9.51 -19.42 2.85
N GLU A 114 -9.16 -18.80 1.75
CA GLU A 114 -9.24 -19.37 0.41
C GLU A 114 -7.84 -19.60 -0.16
N ALA A 115 -7.62 -20.74 -0.81
CA ALA A 115 -6.38 -21.03 -1.51
C ALA A 115 -6.25 -20.14 -2.75
N PHE A 116 -5.02 -19.80 -3.12
CA PHE A 116 -4.76 -19.06 -4.34
C PHE A 116 -5.18 -19.88 -5.57
N PRO A 117 -5.65 -19.21 -6.65
CA PRO A 117 -5.88 -19.88 -7.91
C PRO A 117 -4.55 -20.44 -8.45
N PRO A 118 -4.56 -21.61 -9.09
CA PRO A 118 -3.37 -22.15 -9.73
C PRO A 118 -2.90 -21.27 -10.90
N ASP A 119 -1.65 -21.42 -11.28
CA ASP A 119 -1.04 -20.79 -12.48
C ASP A 119 -1.03 -19.27 -12.52
N SER A 120 -0.94 -18.62 -11.38
CA SER A 120 -0.73 -17.17 -11.31
C SER A 120 0.66 -16.75 -11.81
N ASP A 121 0.77 -15.59 -12.43
CA ASP A 121 2.03 -15.05 -12.93
C ASP A 121 2.84 -14.35 -11.83
N LEU A 122 2.15 -13.72 -10.87
CA LEU A 122 2.76 -13.07 -9.72
C LEU A 122 1.77 -12.94 -8.56
N LEU A 123 2.29 -12.64 -7.38
CA LEU A 123 1.53 -12.19 -6.23
C LEU A 123 1.64 -10.67 -6.10
N PHE A 124 0.52 -10.00 -5.92
CA PHE A 124 0.42 -8.58 -5.64
C PHE A 124 -0.18 -8.36 -4.24
N TYR A 125 0.57 -7.76 -3.37
CA TYR A 125 0.14 -7.36 -2.02
C TYR A 125 -0.02 -5.85 -1.93
N GLU A 126 -1.08 -5.38 -1.31
CA GLU A 126 -1.29 -3.99 -0.92
C GLU A 126 -1.75 -3.92 0.53
N GLY A 127 -1.05 -3.13 1.35
CA GLY A 127 -1.41 -2.95 2.76
C GLY A 127 -0.37 -2.24 3.60
N LEU A 128 -0.57 -2.30 4.92
CA LEU A 128 0.26 -1.57 5.89
C LEU A 128 1.64 -2.19 6.11
N HIS A 129 1.78 -3.50 5.95
CA HIS A 129 2.92 -4.27 6.47
C HIS A 129 3.70 -5.03 5.39
N GLY A 130 3.60 -4.59 4.13
CA GLY A 130 4.18 -5.29 2.99
C GLY A 130 5.71 -5.30 2.92
N CYS A 131 6.38 -4.48 3.69
CA CYS A 131 7.84 -4.36 3.72
C CYS A 131 8.40 -4.39 5.15
N VAL A 132 7.71 -5.06 6.08
CA VAL A 132 8.24 -5.30 7.44
C VAL A 132 9.52 -6.11 7.34
N ALA A 133 10.56 -5.70 8.09
CA ALA A 133 11.84 -6.36 8.20
C ALA A 133 12.37 -6.20 9.65
N ASP A 134 11.84 -7.03 10.53
CA ASP A 134 12.20 -7.12 11.93
C ASP A 134 12.93 -8.45 12.20
N PRO A 135 13.62 -8.61 13.35
CA PRO A 135 14.29 -9.87 13.70
C PRO A 135 13.38 -11.09 13.71
N ASP A 136 12.11 -10.91 14.08
CA ASP A 136 11.14 -12.00 14.20
C ASP A 136 10.32 -12.24 12.93
N VAL A 137 10.15 -11.21 12.07
CA VAL A 137 9.35 -11.26 10.84
C VAL A 137 10.03 -10.42 9.75
N ASP A 138 10.35 -11.04 8.62
CA ASP A 138 10.99 -10.37 7.48
C ASP A 138 10.22 -10.63 6.17
N ILE A 139 9.13 -9.91 5.99
CA ILE A 139 8.28 -9.98 4.79
C ILE A 139 9.03 -9.38 3.59
N ALA A 140 9.79 -8.30 3.80
CA ALA A 140 10.48 -7.56 2.75
C ALA A 140 11.47 -8.42 1.95
N ARG A 141 12.04 -9.48 2.55
CA ARG A 141 13.02 -10.37 1.91
C ARG A 141 12.44 -11.19 0.76
N TYR A 142 11.13 -11.45 0.77
CA TYR A 142 10.45 -12.27 -0.25
C TYR A 142 9.93 -11.46 -1.42
N ALA A 143 9.75 -10.15 -1.27
CA ALA A 143 9.24 -9.28 -2.33
C ALA A 143 10.34 -8.93 -3.34
N ASP A 144 10.02 -9.12 -4.64
CA ASP A 144 10.91 -8.82 -5.78
C ASP A 144 10.84 -7.35 -6.18
N LEU A 145 9.67 -6.72 -6.02
CA LEU A 145 9.48 -5.28 -6.23
C LEU A 145 8.71 -4.70 -5.03
N LYS A 146 9.34 -3.76 -4.35
CA LYS A 146 8.79 -3.12 -3.15
C LYS A 146 8.49 -1.65 -3.42
N ILE A 147 7.24 -1.27 -3.24
CA ILE A 147 6.74 0.08 -3.53
C ILE A 147 6.19 0.71 -2.26
N GLY A 148 6.68 1.90 -1.95
CA GLY A 148 6.18 2.72 -0.86
C GLY A 148 5.24 3.81 -1.35
N VAL A 149 4.05 3.87 -0.77
CA VAL A 149 3.15 5.01 -0.88
C VAL A 149 3.31 5.84 0.39
N VAL A 150 4.22 6.82 0.29
CA VAL A 150 4.71 7.56 1.46
C VAL A 150 3.79 8.75 1.73
N PRO A 151 3.12 8.80 2.88
CA PRO A 151 2.24 9.92 3.19
C PRO A 151 3.04 11.18 3.57
N VAL A 152 2.44 12.33 3.27
CA VAL A 152 2.72 13.57 4.01
C VAL A 152 1.72 13.61 5.16
N ILE A 153 2.19 13.63 6.40
CA ILE A 153 1.37 13.43 7.60
C ILE A 153 0.16 14.35 7.64
N ASN A 154 0.33 15.65 7.40
CA ASN A 154 -0.79 16.58 7.42
C ASN A 154 -1.83 16.26 6.35
N LEU A 155 -1.42 15.85 5.16
CA LEU A 155 -2.33 15.42 4.10
C LEU A 155 -3.09 14.15 4.49
N GLU A 156 -2.40 13.17 5.06
CA GLU A 156 -3.03 11.93 5.55
C GLU A 156 -4.08 12.22 6.63
N TRP A 157 -3.79 13.14 7.56
CA TRP A 157 -4.73 13.55 8.59
C TRP A 157 -5.94 14.26 8.01
N ILE A 158 -5.75 15.18 7.05
CA ILE A 158 -6.85 15.85 6.35
C ILE A 158 -7.74 14.81 5.66
N GLN A 159 -7.16 13.88 4.92
CA GLN A 159 -7.91 12.83 4.23
C GLN A 159 -8.70 11.95 5.21
N LYS A 160 -8.07 11.55 6.31
CA LYS A 160 -8.71 10.74 7.33
C LYS A 160 -9.84 11.49 8.03
N LEU A 161 -9.62 12.74 8.44
CA LEU A 161 -10.63 13.58 9.05
C LEU A 161 -11.85 13.75 8.14
N HIS A 162 -11.64 14.10 6.88
CA HIS A 162 -12.73 14.25 5.91
C HIS A 162 -13.48 12.94 5.68
N ARG A 163 -12.79 11.83 5.45
CA ARG A 163 -13.40 10.53 5.23
C ARG A 163 -14.23 10.07 6.42
N ASP A 164 -13.64 10.06 7.61
CA ASP A 164 -14.28 9.48 8.79
C ASP A 164 -15.45 10.37 9.29
N ARG A 165 -15.39 11.69 9.06
CA ARG A 165 -16.54 12.61 9.34
C ARG A 165 -17.66 12.46 8.31
N SER A 166 -17.34 12.48 7.02
CA SER A 166 -18.34 12.54 5.94
C SER A 166 -19.03 11.20 5.71
N PHE A 167 -18.31 10.08 5.82
CA PHE A 167 -18.83 8.75 5.49
C PHE A 167 -19.17 7.90 6.72
N ARG A 168 -18.53 8.17 7.87
CA ARG A 168 -18.68 7.35 9.09
C ARG A 168 -19.33 8.09 10.25
N GLY A 169 -19.54 9.39 10.12
CA GLY A 169 -20.23 10.22 11.13
C GLY A 169 -19.46 10.42 12.44
N TYR A 170 -18.14 10.17 12.47
CA TYR A 170 -17.33 10.39 13.68
C TYR A 170 -17.11 11.88 13.94
N SER A 171 -17.00 12.24 15.24
CA SER A 171 -16.59 13.59 15.63
C SER A 171 -15.10 13.81 15.31
N THR A 172 -14.69 15.08 15.17
CA THR A 172 -13.29 15.45 14.97
C THR A 172 -12.40 14.92 16.09
N ASP A 173 -12.86 15.02 17.35
CA ASP A 173 -12.11 14.56 18.52
C ASP A 173 -11.90 13.04 18.49
N ALA A 174 -12.95 12.27 18.18
CA ALA A 174 -12.83 10.81 18.04
C ALA A 174 -11.85 10.40 16.94
N VAL A 175 -11.83 11.10 15.81
CA VAL A 175 -10.86 10.84 14.74
C VAL A 175 -9.45 11.23 15.17
N THR A 176 -9.30 12.36 15.86
CA THR A 176 -8.03 12.83 16.39
C THR A 176 -7.43 11.82 17.38
N ASP A 177 -8.23 11.33 18.32
CA ASP A 177 -7.79 10.31 19.29
C ASP A 177 -7.28 9.04 18.58
N VAL A 178 -7.96 8.60 17.52
CA VAL A 178 -7.52 7.45 16.72
C VAL A 178 -6.19 7.75 16.02
N ILE A 179 -6.03 8.95 15.45
CA ILE A 179 -4.78 9.36 14.80
C ILE A 179 -3.63 9.34 15.82
N LEU A 180 -3.80 10.02 16.95
CA LEU A 180 -2.76 10.13 17.98
C LEU A 180 -2.39 8.76 18.55
N ARG A 181 -3.36 7.87 18.75
CA ARG A 181 -3.14 6.50 19.22
C ARG A 181 -2.25 5.70 18.25
N ARG A 182 -2.37 5.93 16.94
CA ARG A 182 -1.60 5.21 15.90
C ARG A 182 -0.17 5.72 15.75
N MET A 183 0.14 6.94 16.20
CA MET A 183 1.42 7.57 15.93
C MET A 183 2.64 6.79 16.43
N PRO A 184 2.65 6.19 17.64
CA PRO A 184 3.79 5.36 18.06
C PRO A 184 4.06 4.20 17.11
N ASP A 185 3.03 3.44 16.75
CA ASP A 185 3.17 2.30 15.82
C ASP A 185 3.49 2.78 14.39
N TYR A 186 2.95 3.94 13.99
CA TYR A 186 3.28 4.55 12.70
C TYR A 186 4.79 4.82 12.59
N VAL A 187 5.38 5.43 13.62
CA VAL A 187 6.81 5.73 13.65
C VAL A 187 7.67 4.47 13.77
N GLN A 188 7.24 3.51 14.57
CA GLN A 188 8.04 2.31 14.89
C GLN A 188 7.90 1.19 13.85
N THR A 189 6.72 1.06 13.23
CA THR A 189 6.41 -0.08 12.35
C THR A 189 6.20 0.32 10.89
N ILE A 190 5.50 1.44 10.63
CA ILE A 190 5.16 1.83 9.25
C ILE A 190 6.30 2.58 8.58
N CYS A 191 6.82 3.64 9.23
CA CYS A 191 7.88 4.48 8.65
C CYS A 191 9.16 3.74 8.26
N PRO A 192 9.68 2.79 9.05
CA PRO A 192 10.92 2.08 8.72
C PRO A 192 10.82 1.30 7.40
N GLN A 193 9.63 0.82 7.03
CA GLN A 193 9.40 0.03 5.83
C GLN A 193 9.78 0.80 4.55
N PHE A 194 9.61 2.13 4.54
CA PHE A 194 9.95 2.95 3.37
C PHE A 194 11.45 3.03 3.06
N SER A 195 12.31 2.58 3.97
CA SER A 195 13.74 2.43 3.72
C SER A 195 14.07 1.15 2.94
N PHE A 196 13.21 0.15 2.97
CA PHE A 196 13.37 -1.12 2.26
C PHE A 196 12.76 -1.10 0.86
N THR A 197 11.86 -0.15 0.56
CA THR A 197 11.20 -0.04 -0.75
C THR A 197 12.17 0.33 -1.87
N ASP A 198 11.91 -0.17 -3.07
CA ASP A 198 12.69 0.11 -4.27
C ASP A 198 12.29 1.44 -4.89
N ILE A 199 10.99 1.78 -4.82
CA ILE A 199 10.43 3.04 -5.29
C ILE A 199 9.48 3.59 -4.23
N ASN A 200 9.58 4.89 -3.96
CA ASN A 200 8.64 5.61 -3.11
C ASN A 200 7.88 6.67 -3.92
N PHE A 201 6.57 6.68 -3.79
CA PHE A 201 5.69 7.72 -4.30
C PHE A 201 5.20 8.56 -3.13
N GLN A 202 5.50 9.85 -3.12
CA GLN A 202 5.09 10.77 -2.07
C GLN A 202 4.32 11.95 -2.65
N ARG A 203 3.02 12.04 -2.37
CA ARG A 203 2.21 13.18 -2.75
C ARG A 203 2.42 14.32 -1.76
N VAL A 204 2.81 15.49 -2.28
CA VAL A 204 3.13 16.69 -1.50
C VAL A 204 2.18 17.81 -1.92
N PRO A 205 1.30 18.31 -1.03
CA PRO A 205 0.45 19.45 -1.33
C PRO A 205 1.28 20.72 -1.61
N THR A 206 0.82 21.53 -2.57
CA THR A 206 1.37 22.85 -2.88
C THR A 206 0.57 23.99 -2.23
N VAL A 207 -0.50 23.65 -1.54
CA VAL A 207 -1.33 24.55 -0.72
C VAL A 207 -1.03 24.36 0.76
N ASP A 208 -1.44 25.34 1.58
CA ASP A 208 -1.22 25.29 3.01
C ASP A 208 -1.99 24.13 3.67
N THR A 209 -1.24 23.22 4.27
CA THR A 209 -1.74 22.07 5.07
C THR A 209 -1.19 22.09 6.49
N SER A 210 -0.68 23.23 6.95
CA SER A 210 -0.04 23.36 8.28
C SER A 210 -0.96 22.98 9.44
N ASN A 211 -2.26 23.23 9.30
CA ASN A 211 -3.26 22.83 10.28
C ASN A 211 -4.32 21.92 9.67
N PRO A 212 -4.15 20.59 9.79
CA PRO A 212 -5.08 19.61 9.20
C PRO A 212 -6.50 19.66 9.80
N PHE A 213 -6.66 20.20 11.01
CA PHE A 213 -7.97 20.24 11.70
C PHE A 213 -8.93 21.28 11.16
N ILE A 214 -8.40 22.35 10.54
CA ILE A 214 -9.21 23.42 9.95
C ILE A 214 -9.29 23.34 8.42
N ALA A 215 -8.65 22.36 7.80
CA ALA A 215 -8.69 22.17 6.36
C ALA A 215 -10.13 21.92 5.88
N ARG A 216 -10.59 22.77 4.97
CA ARG A 216 -11.99 22.71 4.45
C ARG A 216 -12.18 21.66 3.37
N TRP A 217 -11.12 21.29 2.67
CA TRP A 217 -11.12 20.28 1.61
C TRP A 217 -9.80 19.49 1.62
N ILE A 218 -9.83 18.35 0.95
CA ILE A 218 -8.62 17.58 0.67
C ILE A 218 -7.93 18.23 -0.55
N PRO A 219 -6.64 18.60 -0.48
CA PRO A 219 -5.92 19.10 -1.64
C PRO A 219 -6.12 18.21 -2.86
N THR A 220 -6.43 18.82 -4.00
CA THR A 220 -6.66 18.11 -5.27
C THR A 220 -5.33 17.64 -5.90
N ALA A 221 -5.42 16.87 -6.97
CA ALA A 221 -4.24 16.48 -7.74
C ALA A 221 -3.49 17.70 -8.29
N ASP A 222 -4.21 18.72 -8.76
CA ASP A 222 -3.63 19.96 -9.30
C ASP A 222 -3.02 20.87 -8.21
N GLU A 223 -3.44 20.68 -6.97
CA GLU A 223 -2.88 21.32 -5.77
C GLU A 223 -1.76 20.51 -5.13
N SER A 224 -1.16 19.59 -5.88
CA SER A 224 -0.13 18.67 -5.36
C SER A 224 0.96 18.41 -6.39
N LEU A 225 2.14 18.10 -5.88
CA LEU A 225 3.22 17.45 -6.63
C LEU A 225 3.37 16.01 -6.14
N VAL A 226 3.99 15.16 -6.93
CA VAL A 226 4.43 13.83 -6.49
C VAL A 226 5.93 13.71 -6.63
N VAL A 227 6.60 13.39 -5.53
CA VAL A 227 8.02 13.06 -5.50
C VAL A 227 8.15 11.56 -5.65
N ILE A 228 8.82 11.11 -6.70
CA ILE A 228 9.09 9.70 -6.96
C ILE A 228 10.58 9.47 -6.74
N ARG A 229 10.91 8.69 -5.72
CA ARG A 229 12.29 8.37 -5.35
C ARG A 229 12.60 6.91 -5.63
N PHE A 230 13.67 6.65 -6.33
CA PHE A 230 14.22 5.33 -6.59
C PHE A 230 15.34 5.01 -5.58
N LYS A 231 15.36 3.81 -5.03
CA LYS A 231 16.44 3.34 -4.15
C LYS A 231 17.73 3.17 -4.95
N ASP A 232 17.63 2.50 -6.09
CA ASP A 232 18.72 2.38 -7.07
C ASP A 232 18.27 3.07 -8.38
N PRO A 233 18.94 4.15 -8.82
CA PRO A 233 18.62 4.84 -10.06
C PRO A 233 19.13 4.12 -11.32
N LYS A 234 19.94 3.05 -11.18
CA LYS A 234 20.49 2.34 -12.31
C LYS A 234 19.41 1.69 -13.17
N GLY A 235 19.52 1.87 -14.46
CA GLY A 235 18.55 1.32 -15.42
C GLY A 235 17.27 2.14 -15.57
N ILE A 236 17.13 3.25 -14.86
CA ILE A 236 16.01 4.18 -15.03
C ILE A 236 16.40 5.27 -16.02
N ASP A 237 15.65 5.37 -17.12
CA ASP A 237 15.83 6.45 -18.11
C ASP A 237 15.09 7.72 -17.66
N PHE A 238 15.75 8.50 -16.81
CA PHE A 238 15.17 9.77 -16.34
C PHE A 238 14.95 10.78 -17.46
N SER A 239 15.80 10.77 -18.48
CA SER A 239 15.65 11.69 -19.63
C SER A 239 14.36 11.39 -20.38
N TYR A 240 14.08 10.10 -20.58
CA TYR A 240 12.80 9.65 -21.14
C TYR A 240 11.62 10.06 -20.26
N LEU A 241 11.67 9.77 -18.94
CA LEU A 241 10.59 10.12 -18.02
C LEU A 241 10.28 11.63 -18.02
N VAL A 242 11.32 12.47 -17.95
CA VAL A 242 11.15 13.93 -17.99
C VAL A 242 10.58 14.40 -19.33
N SER A 243 10.94 13.77 -20.44
CA SER A 243 10.38 14.11 -21.76
C SER A 243 8.92 13.72 -21.93
N MET A 244 8.50 12.61 -21.31
CA MET A 244 7.14 12.08 -21.41
C MET A 244 6.16 12.71 -20.40
N ILE A 245 6.66 13.17 -19.27
CA ILE A 245 5.84 13.76 -18.21
C ILE A 245 6.08 15.27 -18.19
N HIS A 246 5.23 16.02 -18.87
CA HIS A 246 5.33 17.49 -18.91
C HIS A 246 5.32 18.11 -17.52
N ASP A 247 6.10 19.16 -17.34
CA ASP A 247 6.28 19.92 -16.10
C ASP A 247 6.93 19.09 -14.98
N SER A 248 7.60 17.99 -15.34
CA SER A 248 8.43 17.22 -14.40
C SER A 248 9.88 17.70 -14.40
N PHE A 249 10.56 17.46 -13.30
CA PHE A 249 11.98 17.79 -13.15
C PHE A 249 12.69 16.85 -12.19
N MET A 250 14.01 16.77 -12.33
CA MET A 250 14.84 16.02 -11.39
C MET A 250 15.16 16.90 -10.17
N SER A 251 14.75 16.47 -8.98
CA SER A 251 15.13 17.12 -7.72
C SER A 251 16.47 16.59 -7.17
N ARG A 252 16.80 15.34 -7.48
CA ARG A 252 18.05 14.67 -7.15
C ARG A 252 18.36 13.62 -8.22
N ALA A 253 19.59 13.08 -8.21
CA ALA A 253 20.01 12.04 -9.17
C ALA A 253 19.11 10.78 -9.19
N ASN A 254 18.35 10.53 -8.13
CA ASN A 254 17.45 9.39 -8.01
C ASN A 254 15.99 9.79 -7.73
N SER A 255 15.62 11.04 -7.95
CA SER A 255 14.28 11.54 -7.60
C SER A 255 13.76 12.48 -8.66
N ILE A 256 12.61 12.11 -9.24
CA ILE A 256 11.84 12.95 -10.16
C ILE A 256 10.62 13.53 -9.43
N VAL A 257 10.30 14.78 -9.70
CA VAL A 257 9.10 15.47 -9.22
C VAL A 257 8.18 15.73 -10.40
N ILE A 258 6.92 15.38 -10.21
CA ILE A 258 5.89 15.48 -11.26
C ILE A 258 4.65 16.22 -10.72
N PRO A 259 3.84 16.87 -11.59
CA PRO A 259 2.51 17.34 -11.20
C PRO A 259 1.62 16.19 -10.69
N GLY A 260 0.84 16.44 -9.65
CA GLY A 260 0.00 15.38 -9.04
C GLY A 260 -1.01 14.77 -10.01
N GLY A 261 -1.55 15.53 -10.95
CA GLY A 261 -2.44 15.03 -12.01
C GLY A 261 -1.77 14.09 -13.02
N LYS A 262 -0.44 13.92 -12.97
CA LYS A 262 0.32 13.01 -13.84
C LYS A 262 0.73 11.70 -13.15
N LEU A 263 0.27 11.44 -11.92
CA LEU A 263 0.67 10.26 -11.16
C LEU A 263 0.39 8.96 -11.90
N ASP A 264 -0.82 8.77 -12.44
CA ASP A 264 -1.20 7.53 -13.14
C ASP A 264 -0.33 7.28 -14.37
N LEU A 265 -0.05 8.34 -15.15
CA LEU A 265 0.87 8.26 -16.29
C LEU A 265 2.28 7.86 -15.85
N ALA A 266 2.80 8.52 -14.81
CA ALA A 266 4.13 8.21 -14.28
C ALA A 266 4.23 6.77 -13.77
N MET A 267 3.22 6.32 -13.04
CA MET A 267 3.17 4.94 -12.56
C MET A 267 3.17 3.94 -13.71
N GLN A 268 2.38 4.17 -14.76
CA GLN A 268 2.38 3.29 -15.93
C GLN A 268 3.73 3.27 -16.65
N LEU A 269 4.36 4.43 -16.86
CA LEU A 269 5.67 4.52 -17.51
C LEU A 269 6.79 3.83 -16.72
N ILE A 270 6.74 3.92 -15.39
CA ILE A 270 7.76 3.37 -14.49
C ILE A 270 7.51 1.90 -14.20
N LEU A 271 6.28 1.54 -13.82
CA LEU A 271 5.99 0.21 -13.27
C LEU A 271 5.76 -0.84 -14.37
N THR A 272 5.20 -0.47 -15.53
CA THR A 272 4.98 -1.44 -16.61
C THR A 272 6.26 -2.18 -17.02
N PRO A 273 7.38 -1.51 -17.35
CA PRO A 273 8.61 -2.23 -17.71
C PRO A 273 9.16 -3.09 -16.56
N MET A 274 9.04 -2.65 -15.32
CA MET A 274 9.50 -3.40 -14.15
C MET A 274 8.66 -4.66 -13.93
N ILE A 275 7.34 -4.57 -14.04
CA ILE A 275 6.42 -5.70 -13.94
C ILE A 275 6.71 -6.70 -15.07
N MET A 276 6.82 -6.23 -16.29
CA MET A 276 7.07 -7.10 -17.45
C MET A 276 8.41 -7.83 -17.34
N GLN A 277 9.44 -7.18 -16.81
CA GLN A 277 10.72 -7.83 -16.54
C GLN A 277 10.58 -9.00 -15.56
N LEU A 278 9.76 -8.86 -14.50
CA LEU A 278 9.49 -9.95 -13.56
C LEU A 278 8.72 -11.09 -14.21
N VAL A 279 7.67 -10.77 -14.96
CA VAL A 279 6.81 -11.75 -15.64
C VAL A 279 7.58 -12.50 -16.74
N GLU A 280 8.36 -11.81 -17.55
CA GLU A 280 9.21 -12.45 -18.58
C GLU A 280 10.27 -13.36 -17.97
N ARG A 281 10.91 -12.93 -16.88
CA ARG A 281 11.87 -13.78 -16.16
C ARG A 281 11.20 -15.08 -15.69
N ARG A 282 9.99 -15.00 -15.13
CA ARG A 282 9.20 -16.15 -14.74
C ARG A 282 8.90 -17.06 -15.95
N ARG A 283 8.37 -16.48 -17.04
CA ARG A 283 7.99 -17.23 -18.26
C ARG A 283 9.16 -17.97 -18.92
N ARG A 284 10.39 -17.51 -18.72
CA ARG A 284 11.61 -18.20 -19.20
C ARG A 284 12.03 -19.39 -18.34
N LEU A 285 11.51 -19.49 -17.11
CA LEU A 285 11.88 -20.52 -16.13
C LEU A 285 10.74 -21.52 -15.86
N ALA A 286 9.57 -21.26 -16.41
CA ALA A 286 8.43 -22.19 -16.43
C ALA A 286 8.57 -23.15 -17.60
#